data_52787ac6c288debd1f7ad5339079d685
#
_entry.id   52787ac6c288debd1f7ad5339079d685
#
_cell.length_a   1.000
_cell.length_b   1.000
_cell.length_c   1.000
_cell.angle_alpha   90.00
_cell.angle_beta   90.00
_cell.angle_gamma   90.00
#
_symmetry.space_group_name_H-M   'P 1'
#
loop_
_entity.id
_entity.type
_entity.pdbx_description
1 polymer ?
#
loop_
_entity_poly.entity_id
_entity_poly.type
_entity_poly.pdbx_seq_one_letter_code
_entity_poly.pdbx_strand_id
1 'polypeptide(L)'
;MSFTQKPSPEFIDLLKKAGSADKAEALVAQHELAKAIELPLREGVLVGDIAGGIFERITMEPGTSTEFPLDLLSPGQEDEFIAYTNPGNGRVPERTVEGDYVMIPTYSVTNAIDMLLRYVREARWDVVSRAARVLEAGFVKKMNDDGWHTILAAGVDRNILVYDADAAAGQFTKRQISLMKSVMRRNAGGNSASLNRGSLTDLYLSPEGLEDIRNWGVDQADETTRREIYQSADDGGAITRIFGVNLHALDELGQSQEYQNYFADNLSGTLGPSSDVELVVGLDLAANDSFVMPVKQEVTVFEDEALHRHQKMGFYGFAEIGFGVLDSRRVLLGSF
;
A
#
# COMPACT_ATOMS: atom_id res chain seq x y z
N MET A 1 -3.53 23.83 3.64
CA MET A 1 -4.95 24.12 4.01
C MET A 1 -5.73 22.84 3.92
N SER A 2 -6.36 22.38 4.97
CA SER A 2 -7.23 21.20 4.88
C SER A 2 -8.57 21.61 4.26
N PHE A 3 -9.12 20.83 3.33
CA PHE A 3 -10.42 21.12 2.68
C PHE A 3 -11.61 21.19 3.65
N THR A 4 -11.39 20.91 4.91
CA THR A 4 -12.36 20.99 6.01
C THR A 4 -12.43 22.37 6.68
N GLN A 5 -11.45 23.26 6.46
CA GLN A 5 -11.43 24.58 7.06
C GLN A 5 -12.24 25.59 6.24
N LYS A 6 -12.81 26.60 6.93
CA LYS A 6 -13.47 27.72 6.24
C LYS A 6 -12.45 28.45 5.36
N PRO A 7 -12.81 28.76 4.10
CA PRO A 7 -11.89 29.43 3.18
C PRO A 7 -11.55 30.83 3.69
N SER A 8 -10.33 31.27 3.40
CA SER A 8 -9.93 32.66 3.65
C SER A 8 -10.70 33.62 2.73
N PRO A 9 -10.88 34.89 3.12
CA PRO A 9 -11.49 35.87 2.23
C PRO A 9 -10.80 36.00 0.87
N GLU A 10 -9.48 35.90 0.84
CA GLU A 10 -8.66 35.91 -0.38
C GLU A 10 -9.00 34.75 -1.32
N PHE A 11 -9.24 33.57 -0.76
CA PHE A 11 -9.62 32.41 -1.53
C PHE A 11 -11.05 32.53 -2.11
N ILE A 12 -11.95 33.16 -1.39
CA ILE A 12 -13.31 33.46 -1.87
C ILE A 12 -13.24 34.45 -3.05
N ASP A 13 -12.37 35.47 -2.96
CA ASP A 13 -12.17 36.43 -4.06
C ASP A 13 -11.51 35.78 -5.28
N LEU A 14 -10.58 34.85 -5.06
CA LEU A 14 -9.98 34.05 -6.12
C LEU A 14 -11.04 33.18 -6.84
N LEU A 15 -11.95 32.55 -6.10
CA LEU A 15 -13.07 31.78 -6.66
C LEU A 15 -13.98 32.67 -7.52
N LYS A 16 -14.33 33.87 -7.06
CA LYS A 16 -15.15 34.80 -7.82
C LYS A 16 -14.48 35.22 -9.14
N LYS A 17 -13.18 35.52 -9.09
CA LYS A 17 -12.38 35.87 -10.28
C LYS A 17 -12.28 34.68 -11.26
N ALA A 18 -12.09 33.45 -10.76
CA ALA A 18 -12.08 32.25 -11.57
C ALA A 18 -13.42 32.01 -12.32
N GLY A 19 -14.53 32.53 -11.78
CA GLY A 19 -15.84 32.57 -12.42
C GLY A 19 -16.15 33.83 -13.22
N SER A 20 -15.21 34.76 -13.39
CA SER A 20 -15.42 36.05 -14.10
C SER A 20 -15.87 35.82 -15.55
N ALA A 21 -16.60 36.84 -16.07
CA ALA A 21 -16.96 36.87 -17.48
C ALA A 21 -15.78 37.27 -18.37
N ASP A 22 -14.76 37.95 -17.82
CA ASP A 22 -13.52 38.22 -18.50
C ASP A 22 -12.65 36.97 -18.56
N LYS A 23 -12.43 36.49 -19.80
CA LYS A 23 -11.69 35.27 -20.04
C LYS A 23 -10.25 35.31 -19.54
N ALA A 24 -9.57 36.44 -19.68
CA ALA A 24 -8.18 36.60 -19.30
C ALA A 24 -8.03 36.56 -17.77
N GLU A 25 -8.89 37.25 -17.05
CA GLU A 25 -8.93 37.23 -15.58
C GLU A 25 -9.32 35.86 -15.06
N ALA A 26 -10.30 35.21 -15.69
CA ALA A 26 -10.78 33.88 -15.31
C ALA A 26 -9.67 32.83 -15.44
N LEU A 27 -8.91 32.81 -16.54
CA LEU A 27 -7.81 31.83 -16.75
C LEU A 27 -6.70 31.99 -15.73
N VAL A 28 -6.26 33.22 -15.44
CA VAL A 28 -5.23 33.46 -14.43
C VAL A 28 -5.71 32.96 -13.05
N ALA A 29 -6.94 33.34 -12.68
CA ALA A 29 -7.49 32.93 -11.39
C ALA A 29 -7.73 31.41 -11.29
N GLN A 30 -8.08 30.73 -12.38
CA GLN A 30 -8.22 29.29 -12.43
C GLN A 30 -6.88 28.58 -12.24
N HIS A 31 -5.82 29.09 -12.86
CA HIS A 31 -4.47 28.58 -12.67
C HIS A 31 -3.97 28.75 -11.22
N GLU A 32 -4.21 29.89 -10.61
CA GLU A 32 -3.89 30.13 -9.20
C GLU A 32 -4.72 29.22 -8.28
N LEU A 33 -5.97 28.98 -8.63
CA LEU A 33 -6.84 28.07 -7.88
C LEU A 33 -6.36 26.61 -7.98
N ALA A 34 -5.93 26.16 -9.16
CA ALA A 34 -5.34 24.82 -9.34
C ALA A 34 -4.11 24.64 -8.44
N LYS A 35 -3.21 25.61 -8.42
CA LYS A 35 -2.03 25.61 -7.51
C LYS A 35 -2.42 25.61 -6.03
N ALA A 36 -3.46 26.33 -5.67
CA ALA A 36 -3.93 26.39 -4.29
C ALA A 36 -4.58 25.07 -3.83
N ILE A 37 -5.12 24.28 -4.76
CA ILE A 37 -5.70 22.95 -4.49
C ILE A 37 -4.61 21.88 -4.48
N GLU A 38 -3.55 22.01 -5.27
CA GLU A 38 -2.50 21.00 -5.44
C GLU A 38 -1.83 20.60 -4.12
N LEU A 39 -1.40 21.57 -3.31
CA LEU A 39 -0.69 21.25 -2.07
C LEU A 39 -1.54 20.48 -1.05
N PRO A 40 -2.77 20.90 -0.70
CA PRO A 40 -3.63 20.14 0.18
C PRO A 40 -4.00 18.76 -0.37
N LEU A 41 -4.19 18.65 -1.69
CA LEU A 41 -4.45 17.37 -2.35
C LEU A 41 -3.28 16.41 -2.19
N ARG A 42 -2.07 16.88 -2.47
CA ARG A 42 -0.86 16.08 -2.31
C ARG A 42 -0.63 15.62 -0.86
N GLU A 43 -0.85 16.51 0.10
CA GLU A 43 -0.79 16.18 1.53
C GLU A 43 -1.87 15.14 1.89
N GLY A 44 -3.10 15.28 1.38
CA GLY A 44 -4.20 14.35 1.62
C GLY A 44 -3.94 12.97 1.03
N VAL A 45 -3.40 12.90 -0.19
CA VAL A 45 -3.01 11.65 -0.83
C VAL A 45 -1.92 10.94 -0.03
N LEU A 46 -0.91 11.67 0.46
CA LEU A 46 0.15 11.09 1.29
C LEU A 46 -0.36 10.50 2.61
N VAL A 47 -1.35 11.15 3.23
CA VAL A 47 -1.92 10.68 4.51
C VAL A 47 -2.87 9.49 4.29
N GLY A 48 -3.62 9.49 3.19
CA GLY A 48 -4.58 8.43 2.87
C GLY A 48 -3.96 7.17 2.24
N ASP A 49 -2.70 7.23 1.87
CA ASP A 49 -1.99 6.15 1.19
C ASP A 49 -1.47 5.11 2.19
N ILE A 50 -2.27 4.06 2.45
CA ILE A 50 -1.90 2.93 3.31
C ILE A 50 -0.76 2.12 2.66
N ALA A 51 -0.82 1.93 1.36
CA ALA A 51 0.23 1.24 0.60
C ALA A 51 1.54 2.04 0.64
N GLY A 52 1.47 3.38 0.60
CA GLY A 52 2.63 4.25 0.77
C GLY A 52 3.31 4.15 2.14
N GLY A 53 2.61 3.67 3.16
CA GLY A 53 3.20 3.32 4.47
C GLY A 53 4.00 2.02 4.45
N ILE A 54 3.74 1.14 3.46
CA ILE A 54 4.43 -0.14 3.28
C ILE A 54 5.62 0.02 2.33
N PHE A 55 5.44 0.78 1.25
CA PHE A 55 6.45 0.96 0.21
C PHE A 55 7.37 2.14 0.51
N GLU A 56 8.67 1.94 0.33
CA GLU A 56 9.65 3.02 0.35
C GLU A 56 9.51 3.87 -0.92
N ARG A 57 9.25 5.16 -0.75
CA ARG A 57 9.11 6.11 -1.86
C ARG A 57 10.48 6.56 -2.34
N ILE A 58 10.79 6.30 -3.60
CA ILE A 58 12.03 6.71 -4.24
C ILE A 58 11.69 7.72 -5.33
N THR A 59 12.02 8.99 -5.09
CA THR A 59 11.82 10.04 -6.08
C THR A 59 12.91 9.94 -7.16
N MET A 60 12.50 9.87 -8.41
CA MET A 60 13.37 9.71 -9.57
C MET A 60 13.17 10.88 -10.54
N GLU A 61 14.23 11.26 -11.23
CA GLU A 61 14.12 12.25 -12.31
C GLU A 61 13.40 11.64 -13.54
N PRO A 62 12.60 12.45 -14.25
CA PRO A 62 11.98 12.00 -15.49
C PRO A 62 13.03 11.49 -16.50
N GLY A 63 12.81 10.30 -17.04
CA GLY A 63 13.74 9.67 -17.99
C GLY A 63 14.80 8.77 -17.34
N THR A 64 14.88 8.71 -16.01
CA THR A 64 15.78 7.77 -15.31
C THR A 64 15.24 6.34 -15.44
N SER A 65 16.15 5.38 -15.63
CA SER A 65 15.80 3.96 -15.56
C SER A 65 15.33 3.57 -14.17
N THR A 66 14.26 2.78 -14.10
CA THR A 66 13.68 2.26 -12.86
C THR A 66 14.23 0.87 -12.54
N GLU A 67 15.52 0.67 -12.76
CA GLU A 67 16.23 -0.55 -12.44
C GLU A 67 16.74 -0.51 -11.00
N PHE A 68 16.36 -1.52 -10.24
CA PHE A 68 16.77 -1.69 -8.85
C PHE A 68 17.69 -2.90 -8.74
N PRO A 69 18.87 -2.76 -8.12
CA PRO A 69 19.75 -3.89 -7.91
C PRO A 69 19.13 -4.88 -6.93
N LEU A 70 19.21 -6.15 -7.26
CA LEU A 70 18.89 -7.23 -6.34
C LEU A 70 20.17 -7.67 -5.64
N ASP A 71 20.33 -7.26 -4.39
CA ASP A 71 21.47 -7.71 -3.55
C ASP A 71 21.21 -9.09 -2.90
N LEU A 72 20.25 -9.82 -3.43
CA LEU A 72 19.78 -11.07 -2.86
C LEU A 72 20.30 -12.25 -3.65
N LEU A 73 20.88 -13.20 -2.95
CA LEU A 73 21.11 -14.54 -3.49
C LEU A 73 19.75 -15.18 -3.76
N SER A 74 19.56 -15.66 -4.98
CA SER A 74 18.35 -16.40 -5.33
C SER A 74 18.17 -17.61 -4.42
N PRO A 75 16.93 -17.99 -4.05
CA PRO A 75 16.68 -19.20 -3.27
C PRO A 75 17.32 -20.43 -3.95
N GLY A 76 18.17 -21.14 -3.20
CA GLY A 76 18.94 -22.28 -3.70
C GLY A 76 20.37 -21.96 -4.14
N GLN A 77 20.77 -20.71 -4.34
CA GLN A 77 22.15 -20.32 -4.60
C GLN A 77 22.99 -20.13 -3.32
N GLU A 78 22.36 -20.14 -2.17
CA GLU A 78 23.02 -19.95 -0.87
C GLU A 78 24.13 -20.97 -0.63
N ASP A 79 23.92 -22.22 -1.05
CA ASP A 79 24.89 -23.29 -0.92
C ASP A 79 26.11 -23.10 -1.85
N GLU A 80 25.98 -22.33 -2.91
CA GLU A 80 27.08 -22.03 -3.82
C GLU A 80 28.11 -21.10 -3.20
N PHE A 81 27.73 -20.30 -2.21
CA PHE A 81 28.57 -19.30 -1.54
C PHE A 81 29.06 -19.74 -0.15
N ILE A 82 28.90 -21.02 0.20
CA ILE A 82 29.41 -21.57 1.46
C ILE A 82 30.94 -21.49 1.47
N ALA A 83 31.48 -21.09 2.62
CA ALA A 83 32.91 -21.10 2.84
C ALA A 83 33.44 -22.54 2.88
N TYR A 84 34.57 -22.75 2.21
CA TYR A 84 35.22 -24.07 2.16
C TYR A 84 36.28 -24.21 3.25
N THR A 85 36.40 -25.41 3.78
CA THR A 85 37.55 -25.78 4.62
C THR A 85 38.74 -26.05 3.69
N ASN A 86 39.76 -25.18 3.73
CA ASN A 86 40.96 -25.36 2.96
C ASN A 86 42.02 -26.10 3.78
N PRO A 87 42.52 -27.26 3.36
CA PRO A 87 43.54 -28.04 4.07
C PRO A 87 44.95 -27.45 4.01
N GLY A 88 45.10 -26.17 3.76
CA GLY A 88 46.38 -25.44 3.89
C GLY A 88 47.21 -25.28 2.62
N ASN A 89 47.05 -26.12 1.62
CA ASN A 89 47.82 -26.07 0.35
C ASN A 89 46.92 -25.98 -0.89
N GLY A 90 45.63 -25.73 -0.74
CA GLY A 90 44.67 -25.64 -1.83
C GLY A 90 44.49 -24.21 -2.34
N ARG A 91 44.14 -24.05 -3.62
CA ARG A 91 43.68 -22.79 -4.17
C ARG A 91 42.32 -22.43 -3.53
N VAL A 92 42.18 -21.22 -3.05
CA VAL A 92 40.87 -20.70 -2.60
C VAL A 92 39.97 -20.64 -3.82
N PRO A 93 38.78 -21.28 -3.80
CA PRO A 93 37.83 -21.16 -4.89
C PRO A 93 37.32 -19.71 -4.94
N GLU A 94 37.47 -19.10 -6.11
CA GLU A 94 36.93 -17.77 -6.40
C GLU A 94 35.57 -17.92 -7.04
N ARG A 95 34.64 -17.10 -6.59
CA ARG A 95 33.29 -17.01 -7.17
C ARG A 95 32.96 -15.58 -7.46
N THR A 96 32.28 -15.36 -8.57
CA THR A 96 31.80 -14.04 -8.97
C THR A 96 30.34 -13.95 -8.63
N VAL A 97 29.95 -12.93 -7.90
CA VAL A 97 28.55 -12.58 -7.67
C VAL A 97 28.15 -11.67 -8.83
N GLU A 98 27.25 -12.12 -9.66
CA GLU A 98 26.63 -11.30 -10.68
C GLU A 98 25.39 -10.63 -10.04
N GLY A 99 25.33 -9.30 -10.11
CA GLY A 99 24.16 -8.56 -9.62
C GLY A 99 23.02 -8.66 -10.63
N ASP A 100 21.87 -9.08 -10.17
CA ASP A 100 20.63 -9.01 -10.94
C ASP A 100 19.94 -7.66 -10.73
N TYR A 101 19.19 -7.21 -11.74
CA TYR A 101 18.41 -5.99 -11.68
C TYR A 101 16.95 -6.29 -11.99
N VAL A 102 16.05 -5.71 -11.20
CA VAL A 102 14.61 -5.73 -11.49
C VAL A 102 14.19 -4.36 -11.96
N MET A 103 13.48 -4.33 -13.07
CA MET A 103 12.87 -3.12 -13.61
C MET A 103 11.44 -3.00 -13.12
N ILE A 104 11.14 -1.95 -12.38
CA ILE A 104 9.79 -1.62 -11.94
C ILE A 104 9.19 -0.62 -12.93
N PRO A 105 8.17 -0.98 -13.72
CA PRO A 105 7.55 -0.06 -14.66
C PRO A 105 6.81 1.05 -13.92
N THR A 106 6.99 2.30 -14.36
CA THR A 106 6.17 3.43 -13.93
C THR A 106 5.05 3.66 -14.92
N TYR A 107 3.90 4.07 -14.41
CA TYR A 107 2.71 4.40 -15.20
C TYR A 107 2.04 5.67 -14.70
N SER A 108 1.28 6.29 -15.57
CA SER A 108 0.56 7.53 -15.23
C SER A 108 -0.78 7.21 -14.60
N VAL A 109 -0.99 7.71 -13.39
CA VAL A 109 -2.29 7.71 -12.71
C VAL A 109 -2.92 9.07 -12.94
N THR A 110 -4.12 9.09 -13.49
CA THR A 110 -4.83 10.32 -13.83
C THR A 110 -6.24 10.30 -13.26
N ASN A 111 -6.69 11.45 -12.79
CA ASN A 111 -8.06 11.66 -12.37
C ASN A 111 -8.50 13.08 -12.73
N ALA A 112 -9.76 13.26 -13.07
CA ALA A 112 -10.31 14.54 -13.45
C ALA A 112 -11.68 14.76 -12.82
N ILE A 113 -12.01 15.99 -12.48
CA ILE A 113 -13.30 16.38 -11.95
C ILE A 113 -13.77 17.68 -12.57
N ASP A 114 -15.04 17.76 -12.89
CA ASP A 114 -15.67 18.97 -13.39
C ASP A 114 -16.81 19.45 -12.49
N MET A 115 -17.05 20.76 -12.52
CA MET A 115 -18.15 21.40 -11.82
C MET A 115 -18.77 22.49 -12.66
N LEU A 116 -20.04 22.80 -12.40
CA LEU A 116 -20.72 23.87 -13.12
C LEU A 116 -20.15 25.25 -12.72
N LEU A 117 -19.84 26.07 -13.72
CA LEU A 117 -19.24 27.40 -13.54
C LEU A 117 -20.10 28.32 -12.64
N ARG A 118 -21.41 28.10 -12.58
CA ARG A 118 -22.31 28.86 -11.69
C ARG A 118 -21.94 28.72 -10.22
N TYR A 119 -21.49 27.53 -9.78
CA TYR A 119 -21.09 27.32 -8.37
C TYR A 119 -19.80 28.10 -8.03
N VAL A 120 -18.91 28.18 -8.99
CA VAL A 120 -17.67 28.97 -8.84
C VAL A 120 -17.98 30.48 -8.78
N ARG A 121 -18.87 30.95 -9.66
CA ARG A 121 -19.35 32.36 -9.67
C ARG A 121 -20.07 32.77 -8.38
N GLU A 122 -20.85 31.85 -7.82
CA GLU A 122 -21.53 32.03 -6.55
C GLU A 122 -20.60 31.81 -5.34
N ALA A 123 -19.32 31.52 -5.58
CA ALA A 123 -18.30 31.21 -4.58
C ALA A 123 -18.75 30.14 -3.57
N ARG A 124 -19.42 29.10 -4.05
CA ARG A 124 -19.85 27.95 -3.24
C ARG A 124 -18.68 27.06 -2.89
N TRP A 125 -18.00 27.39 -1.83
CA TRP A 125 -16.84 26.66 -1.32
C TRP A 125 -17.16 25.19 -1.00
N ASP A 126 -18.35 24.91 -0.48
CA ASP A 126 -18.82 23.55 -0.16
C ASP A 126 -18.76 22.61 -1.36
N VAL A 127 -19.12 23.10 -2.55
CA VAL A 127 -19.06 22.33 -3.80
C VAL A 127 -17.62 22.12 -4.26
N VAL A 128 -16.81 23.17 -4.23
CA VAL A 128 -15.40 23.13 -4.67
C VAL A 128 -14.58 22.19 -3.77
N SER A 129 -14.73 22.33 -2.45
CA SER A 129 -14.03 21.46 -1.49
C SER A 129 -14.46 20.01 -1.57
N ARG A 130 -15.74 19.77 -1.89
CA ARG A 130 -16.22 18.39 -2.14
C ARG A 130 -15.62 17.81 -3.41
N ALA A 131 -15.53 18.60 -4.48
CA ALA A 131 -14.90 18.18 -5.72
C ALA A 131 -13.43 17.81 -5.49
N ALA A 132 -12.67 18.67 -4.79
CA ALA A 132 -11.27 18.39 -4.47
C ALA A 132 -11.09 17.11 -3.64
N ARG A 133 -11.96 16.86 -2.65
CA ARG A 133 -11.93 15.62 -1.86
C ARG A 133 -12.27 14.36 -2.69
N VAL A 134 -13.15 14.46 -3.66
CA VAL A 134 -13.46 13.35 -4.58
C VAL A 134 -12.25 13.06 -5.47
N LEU A 135 -11.55 14.10 -5.94
CA LEU A 135 -10.32 13.95 -6.71
C LEU A 135 -9.24 13.23 -5.86
N GLU A 136 -9.02 13.68 -4.63
CA GLU A 136 -8.12 13.09 -3.66
C GLU A 136 -8.43 11.61 -3.39
N ALA A 137 -9.68 11.30 -3.04
CA ALA A 137 -10.11 9.95 -2.77
C ALA A 137 -9.90 9.00 -3.96
N GLY A 138 -10.06 9.50 -5.19
CA GLY A 138 -9.81 8.73 -6.40
C GLY A 138 -8.33 8.36 -6.58
N PHE A 139 -7.41 9.27 -6.27
CA PHE A 139 -5.97 8.96 -6.28
C PHE A 139 -5.59 7.98 -5.19
N VAL A 140 -6.03 8.23 -3.95
CA VAL A 140 -5.77 7.34 -2.79
C VAL A 140 -6.24 5.93 -3.08
N LYS A 141 -7.49 5.77 -3.55
CA LYS A 141 -8.02 4.45 -3.87
C LYS A 141 -7.15 3.74 -4.91
N LYS A 142 -6.85 4.42 -6.03
CA LYS A 142 -6.07 3.80 -7.12
C LYS A 142 -4.67 3.39 -6.66
N MET A 143 -4.00 4.23 -5.88
CA MET A 143 -2.65 3.93 -5.37
C MET A 143 -2.69 2.75 -4.38
N ASN A 144 -3.66 2.72 -3.48
CA ASN A 144 -3.84 1.60 -2.55
C ASN A 144 -4.13 0.29 -3.29
N ASP A 145 -5.04 0.30 -4.26
CA ASP A 145 -5.39 -0.88 -5.05
C ASP A 145 -4.16 -1.42 -5.79
N ASP A 146 -3.41 -0.57 -6.47
CA ASP A 146 -2.22 -0.98 -7.21
C ASP A 146 -1.12 -1.54 -6.29
N GLY A 147 -0.90 -0.91 -5.13
CA GLY A 147 0.03 -1.39 -4.11
C GLY A 147 -0.37 -2.77 -3.56
N TRP A 148 -1.63 -2.93 -3.17
CA TRP A 148 -2.12 -4.21 -2.65
C TRP A 148 -2.16 -5.31 -3.70
N HIS A 149 -2.55 -5.01 -4.93
CA HIS A 149 -2.48 -5.98 -6.04
C HIS A 149 -1.04 -6.46 -6.28
N THR A 150 -0.06 -5.57 -6.18
CA THR A 150 1.35 -5.93 -6.30
C THR A 150 1.82 -6.82 -5.14
N ILE A 151 1.41 -6.52 -3.89
CA ILE A 151 1.72 -7.35 -2.72
C ILE A 151 1.08 -8.74 -2.87
N LEU A 152 -0.19 -8.82 -3.24
CA LEU A 152 -0.88 -10.09 -3.43
C LEU A 152 -0.24 -10.94 -4.53
N ALA A 153 0.13 -10.32 -5.66
CA ALA A 153 0.82 -11.00 -6.75
C ALA A 153 2.19 -11.55 -6.30
N ALA A 154 2.97 -10.76 -5.55
CA ALA A 154 4.24 -11.21 -4.99
C ALA A 154 4.07 -12.36 -3.98
N GLY A 155 2.99 -12.34 -3.19
CA GLY A 155 2.64 -13.42 -2.27
C GLY A 155 2.31 -14.72 -3.00
N VAL A 156 1.60 -14.64 -4.13
CA VAL A 156 1.27 -15.82 -4.96
C VAL A 156 2.50 -16.40 -5.66
N ASP A 157 3.44 -15.57 -6.09
CA ASP A 157 4.70 -16.01 -6.71
C ASP A 157 5.45 -17.00 -5.82
N ARG A 158 5.36 -16.86 -4.51
CA ARG A 158 5.94 -17.81 -3.55
C ARG A 158 5.26 -19.18 -3.52
N ASN A 159 4.05 -19.30 -4.03
CA ASN A 159 3.24 -20.51 -4.02
C ASN A 159 3.07 -21.14 -2.62
N ILE A 160 2.96 -20.31 -1.58
CA ILE A 160 2.81 -20.72 -0.18
C ILE A 160 1.57 -20.07 0.39
N LEU A 161 0.61 -20.90 0.79
CA LEU A 161 -0.56 -20.48 1.55
C LEU A 161 -0.55 -21.17 2.91
N VAL A 162 -0.53 -20.38 3.98
CA VAL A 162 -0.49 -20.90 5.35
C VAL A 162 -1.91 -20.93 5.92
N TYR A 163 -2.33 -22.08 6.42
CA TYR A 163 -3.61 -22.25 7.10
C TYR A 163 -3.48 -23.18 8.30
N ASP A 164 -4.39 -23.03 9.25
CA ASP A 164 -4.50 -23.92 10.41
C ASP A 164 -5.48 -25.04 10.08
N ALA A 165 -4.96 -26.23 9.78
CA ALA A 165 -5.78 -27.39 9.41
C ALA A 165 -6.66 -27.92 10.56
N ASP A 166 -6.39 -27.54 11.80
CA ASP A 166 -7.14 -27.97 12.98
C ASP A 166 -8.24 -26.96 13.37
N ALA A 167 -8.27 -25.76 12.76
CA ALA A 167 -9.29 -24.77 12.98
C ALA A 167 -10.54 -25.03 12.14
N ALA A 168 -11.69 -24.56 12.60
CA ALA A 168 -12.89 -24.51 11.77
C ALA A 168 -12.71 -23.45 10.69
N ALA A 169 -13.29 -23.68 9.50
CA ALA A 169 -13.23 -22.70 8.41
C ALA A 169 -13.87 -21.37 8.83
N GLY A 170 -13.20 -20.26 8.51
CA GLY A 170 -13.62 -18.93 8.89
C GLY A 170 -13.32 -18.57 10.36
N GLN A 171 -12.44 -19.31 11.03
CA GLN A 171 -12.06 -19.05 12.41
C GLN A 171 -10.56 -18.75 12.53
N PHE A 172 -10.22 -17.51 12.83
CA PHE A 172 -8.85 -17.09 13.04
C PHE A 172 -8.31 -17.51 14.41
N THR A 173 -7.20 -18.26 14.44
CA THR A 173 -6.61 -18.80 15.66
C THR A 173 -5.24 -18.24 15.98
N LYS A 174 -4.83 -18.31 17.27
CA LYS A 174 -3.45 -17.96 17.69
C LYS A 174 -2.40 -18.83 16.98
N ARG A 175 -2.78 -20.08 16.66
CA ARG A 175 -1.90 -21.03 15.96
C ARG A 175 -1.59 -20.56 14.55
N GLN A 176 -2.55 -19.92 13.87
CA GLN A 176 -2.36 -19.34 12.56
C GLN A 176 -1.22 -18.31 12.57
N ILE A 177 -1.20 -17.38 13.54
CA ILE A 177 -0.11 -16.39 13.69
C ILE A 177 1.24 -17.11 13.92
N SER A 178 1.26 -18.12 14.77
CA SER A 178 2.47 -18.88 15.08
C SER A 178 3.00 -19.64 13.85
N LEU A 179 2.11 -20.24 13.06
CA LEU A 179 2.47 -20.93 11.82
C LEU A 179 3.05 -19.92 10.81
N MET A 180 2.39 -18.80 10.60
CA MET A 180 2.88 -17.74 9.68
C MET A 180 4.25 -17.22 10.11
N LYS A 181 4.49 -16.97 11.40
CA LYS A 181 5.81 -16.59 11.91
C LYS A 181 6.88 -17.64 11.61
N SER A 182 6.55 -18.90 11.81
CA SER A 182 7.48 -20.03 11.61
C SER A 182 7.83 -20.19 10.13
N VAL A 183 6.82 -20.08 9.26
CA VAL A 183 6.99 -20.18 7.81
C VAL A 183 7.79 -18.98 7.29
N MET A 184 7.42 -17.75 7.69
CA MET A 184 8.15 -16.53 7.30
C MET A 184 9.65 -16.64 7.65
N ARG A 185 9.94 -17.10 8.86
CA ARG A 185 11.32 -17.26 9.33
C ARG A 185 12.12 -18.29 8.52
N ARG A 186 11.44 -19.34 8.03
CA ARG A 186 12.09 -20.40 7.21
C ARG A 186 12.23 -19.98 5.74
N ASN A 187 11.29 -19.21 5.23
CA ASN A 187 11.30 -18.77 3.83
C ASN A 187 12.46 -17.84 3.49
N ALA A 188 13.01 -17.14 4.46
CA ALA A 188 14.08 -16.18 4.24
C ALA A 188 15.50 -16.81 4.16
N GLY A 189 15.58 -18.10 3.84
CA GLY A 189 16.85 -18.79 3.71
C GLY A 189 17.36 -19.34 5.06
N GLY A 190 17.82 -20.57 5.05
CA GLY A 190 18.14 -21.35 6.23
C GLY A 190 19.28 -20.85 7.10
N ASN A 191 20.34 -21.64 7.16
CA ASN A 191 21.43 -21.48 8.11
C ASN A 191 22.38 -20.33 7.78
N SER A 192 22.47 -19.93 6.51
CA SER A 192 23.45 -19.00 5.98
C SER A 192 23.05 -17.52 6.12
N ALA A 193 21.76 -17.23 6.16
CA ALA A 193 21.26 -15.86 6.08
C ALA A 193 20.96 -15.26 7.44
N SER A 194 21.96 -15.13 8.31
CA SER A 194 21.77 -14.48 9.61
C SER A 194 21.35 -13.01 9.50
N LEU A 195 21.65 -12.35 8.38
CA LEU A 195 21.30 -10.95 8.12
C LEU A 195 19.92 -10.78 7.49
N ASN A 196 19.41 -11.80 6.77
CA ASN A 196 18.18 -11.71 5.98
C ASN A 196 17.06 -12.65 6.47
N ARG A 197 17.06 -13.03 7.73
CA ARG A 197 15.97 -13.85 8.28
C ARG A 197 14.68 -13.06 8.30
N GLY A 198 13.66 -13.54 7.57
CA GLY A 198 12.33 -12.97 7.60
C GLY A 198 11.73 -12.98 9.00
N SER A 199 11.11 -11.90 9.36
CA SER A 199 10.37 -11.74 10.60
C SER A 199 8.98 -11.24 10.29
N LEU A 200 7.95 -11.99 10.64
CA LEU A 200 6.59 -11.46 10.52
C LEU A 200 6.44 -10.27 11.47
N THR A 201 6.41 -9.06 10.92
CA THR A 201 6.29 -7.82 11.68
C THR A 201 4.87 -7.30 11.67
N ASP A 202 4.19 -7.42 10.52
CA ASP A 202 2.87 -6.85 10.29
C ASP A 202 1.93 -7.88 9.68
N LEU A 203 0.68 -7.88 10.13
CA LEU A 203 -0.36 -8.80 9.69
C LEU A 203 -1.61 -8.00 9.37
N TYR A 204 -2.08 -8.14 8.15
CA TYR A 204 -3.28 -7.50 7.63
C TYR A 204 -4.41 -8.52 7.59
N LEU A 205 -5.50 -8.18 8.27
CA LEU A 205 -6.67 -9.03 8.49
C LEU A 205 -7.94 -8.28 8.10
N SER A 206 -8.98 -9.05 7.77
CA SER A 206 -10.34 -8.53 7.69
C SER A 206 -10.83 -8.04 9.06
N PRO A 207 -11.82 -7.15 9.10
CA PRO A 207 -12.51 -6.78 10.35
C PRO A 207 -13.08 -7.99 11.09
N GLU A 208 -13.55 -9.01 10.36
CA GLU A 208 -14.08 -10.27 10.87
C GLU A 208 -12.99 -11.08 11.57
N GLY A 209 -11.79 -11.18 10.99
CA GLY A 209 -10.65 -11.84 11.62
C GLY A 209 -10.18 -11.13 12.90
N LEU A 210 -10.30 -9.80 12.96
CA LEU A 210 -10.06 -9.07 14.20
C LEU A 210 -11.16 -9.30 15.25
N GLU A 211 -12.43 -9.51 14.83
CA GLU A 211 -13.48 -9.89 15.73
C GLU A 211 -13.23 -11.24 16.36
N ASP A 212 -12.75 -12.22 15.60
CA ASP A 212 -12.35 -13.53 16.13
C ASP A 212 -11.30 -13.39 17.23
N ILE A 213 -10.29 -12.53 17.04
CA ILE A 213 -9.28 -12.28 18.07
C ILE A 213 -9.89 -11.72 19.36
N ARG A 214 -10.88 -10.83 19.25
CA ARG A 214 -11.59 -10.29 20.41
C ARG A 214 -12.39 -11.37 21.14
N ASN A 215 -12.86 -12.38 20.41
CA ASN A 215 -13.67 -13.49 20.94
C ASN A 215 -12.82 -14.66 21.46
N TRP A 216 -11.48 -14.61 21.37
CA TRP A 216 -10.64 -15.68 21.88
C TRP A 216 -10.92 -15.99 23.35
N GLY A 217 -11.19 -17.25 23.64
CA GLY A 217 -11.38 -17.77 24.99
C GLY A 217 -10.07 -17.93 25.76
N VAL A 218 -10.18 -18.46 26.99
CA VAL A 218 -9.01 -18.72 27.86
C VAL A 218 -8.09 -19.80 27.28
N ASP A 219 -8.61 -20.64 26.42
CA ASP A 219 -7.87 -21.68 25.66
C ASP A 219 -6.96 -21.09 24.57
N GLN A 220 -7.34 -19.95 24.00
CA GLN A 220 -6.58 -19.26 22.97
C GLN A 220 -5.65 -18.19 23.55
N ALA A 221 -6.09 -17.43 24.53
CA ALA A 221 -5.32 -16.36 25.16
C ALA A 221 -5.46 -16.44 26.69
N ASP A 222 -4.34 -16.37 27.40
CA ASP A 222 -4.33 -16.28 28.84
C ASP A 222 -4.86 -14.89 29.32
N GLU A 223 -5.16 -14.78 30.62
CA GLU A 223 -5.77 -13.56 31.19
C GLU A 223 -4.87 -12.33 30.98
N THR A 224 -3.56 -12.50 30.99
CA THR A 224 -2.61 -11.41 30.78
C THR A 224 -2.63 -10.92 29.34
N THR A 225 -2.57 -11.83 28.38
CA THR A 225 -2.66 -11.52 26.94
C THR A 225 -4.02 -10.89 26.59
N ARG A 226 -5.11 -11.40 27.17
CA ARG A 226 -6.44 -10.80 27.01
C ARG A 226 -6.49 -9.38 27.57
N ARG A 227 -5.87 -9.15 28.73
CA ARG A 227 -5.79 -7.81 29.31
C ARG A 227 -5.00 -6.86 28.41
N GLU A 228 -3.89 -7.29 27.80
CA GLU A 228 -3.12 -6.49 26.83
C GLU A 228 -3.95 -6.17 25.58
N ILE A 229 -4.67 -7.15 25.05
CA ILE A 229 -5.58 -6.98 23.92
C ILE A 229 -6.67 -5.95 24.23
N TYR A 230 -7.26 -6.02 25.45
CA TYR A 230 -8.34 -5.09 25.83
C TYR A 230 -7.83 -3.74 26.36
N GLN A 231 -6.63 -3.65 26.93
CA GLN A 231 -6.04 -2.37 27.35
C GLN A 231 -5.55 -1.52 26.18
N SER A 232 -5.19 -2.15 25.07
CA SER A 232 -4.89 -1.47 23.82
C SER A 232 -6.13 -0.78 23.22
N ALA A 233 -7.31 -1.01 23.78
CA ALA A 233 -8.59 -0.46 23.35
C ALA A 233 -8.85 1.01 23.74
N ASP A 234 -7.92 1.67 24.43
CA ASP A 234 -8.08 3.09 24.82
C ASP A 234 -8.05 4.04 23.62
N ASP A 235 -7.60 3.54 22.46
CA ASP A 235 -7.54 4.27 21.18
C ASP A 235 -8.61 3.76 20.16
N GLY A 236 -9.84 3.59 20.62
CA GLY A 236 -10.96 3.21 19.76
C GLY A 236 -11.18 1.71 19.55
N GLY A 237 -10.56 0.85 20.35
CA GLY A 237 -10.78 -0.61 20.31
C GLY A 237 -9.92 -1.36 19.30
N ALA A 238 -8.90 -0.72 18.73
CA ALA A 238 -7.97 -1.37 17.82
C ALA A 238 -6.98 -2.27 18.57
N ILE A 239 -6.96 -3.56 18.21
CA ILE A 239 -5.92 -4.48 18.67
C ILE A 239 -4.67 -4.16 17.86
N THR A 240 -3.64 -3.63 18.51
CA THR A 240 -2.46 -3.14 17.80
C THR A 240 -1.34 -4.17 17.68
N ARG A 241 -1.21 -5.09 18.66
CA ARG A 241 -0.07 -6.03 18.64
C ARG A 241 -0.37 -7.32 19.39
N ILE A 242 -0.06 -8.48 18.78
CA ILE A 242 -0.13 -9.81 19.40
C ILE A 242 1.13 -10.59 19.04
N PHE A 243 1.74 -11.28 20.01
CA PHE A 243 2.96 -12.08 19.84
C PHE A 243 4.11 -11.34 19.12
N GLY A 244 4.19 -10.02 19.31
CA GLY A 244 5.21 -9.19 18.67
C GLY A 244 4.92 -8.85 17.21
N VAL A 245 3.72 -9.16 16.69
CA VAL A 245 3.25 -8.81 15.35
C VAL A 245 2.24 -7.67 15.47
N ASN A 246 2.39 -6.64 14.66
CA ASN A 246 1.42 -5.56 14.55
C ASN A 246 0.21 -6.06 13.74
N LEU A 247 -0.98 -5.74 14.18
CA LEU A 247 -2.22 -6.12 13.52
C LEU A 247 -2.86 -4.89 12.88
N HIS A 248 -3.20 -5.02 11.61
CA HIS A 248 -3.85 -3.97 10.83
C HIS A 248 -5.18 -4.48 10.29
N ALA A 249 -6.23 -3.68 10.46
CA ALA A 249 -7.49 -3.90 9.77
C ALA A 249 -7.36 -3.47 8.31
N LEU A 250 -7.83 -4.30 7.40
CA LEU A 250 -7.94 -3.97 5.99
C LEU A 250 -9.36 -4.31 5.54
N ASP A 251 -10.16 -3.28 5.35
CA ASP A 251 -11.61 -3.41 5.09
C ASP A 251 -11.91 -4.08 3.74
N GLU A 252 -10.96 -4.06 2.81
CA GLU A 252 -11.06 -4.68 1.50
C GLU A 252 -10.68 -6.18 1.51
N LEU A 253 -10.22 -6.72 2.65
CA LEU A 253 -10.12 -8.15 2.90
C LEU A 253 -11.40 -8.66 3.57
N GLY A 254 -11.73 -9.93 3.33
CA GLY A 254 -12.91 -10.60 3.87
C GLY A 254 -13.80 -11.14 2.76
N GLN A 255 -14.82 -11.92 3.13
CA GLN A 255 -15.73 -12.53 2.16
C GLN A 255 -16.40 -11.47 1.27
N SER A 256 -16.32 -11.68 -0.04
CA SER A 256 -16.90 -10.79 -1.07
C SER A 256 -16.32 -9.38 -1.11
N GLN A 257 -15.22 -9.11 -0.45
CA GLN A 257 -14.52 -7.82 -0.52
C GLN A 257 -13.57 -7.74 -1.72
N GLU A 258 -13.13 -6.51 -2.06
CA GLU A 258 -12.45 -6.21 -3.32
C GLU A 258 -11.13 -6.99 -3.50
N TYR A 259 -10.25 -7.02 -2.50
CA TYR A 259 -8.95 -7.70 -2.61
C TYR A 259 -9.09 -9.22 -2.50
N GLN A 260 -10.06 -9.70 -1.73
CA GLN A 260 -10.41 -11.12 -1.68
C GLN A 260 -10.89 -11.61 -3.06
N ASN A 261 -11.80 -10.87 -3.71
CA ASN A 261 -12.29 -11.20 -5.04
C ASN A 261 -11.19 -11.11 -6.08
N TYR A 262 -10.34 -10.07 -6.02
CA TYR A 262 -9.19 -9.96 -6.91
C TYR A 262 -8.27 -11.18 -6.80
N PHE A 263 -7.96 -11.61 -5.58
CA PHE A 263 -7.16 -12.81 -5.33
C PHE A 263 -7.85 -14.06 -5.89
N ALA A 264 -9.14 -14.25 -5.61
CA ALA A 264 -9.90 -15.41 -6.07
C ALA A 264 -10.00 -15.47 -7.60
N ASP A 265 -10.28 -14.34 -8.25
CA ASP A 265 -10.55 -14.28 -9.69
C ASP A 265 -9.27 -14.29 -10.54
N ASN A 266 -8.19 -13.67 -10.07
CA ASN A 266 -7.00 -13.47 -10.87
C ASN A 266 -5.79 -14.31 -10.42
N LEU A 267 -5.70 -14.69 -9.15
CA LEU A 267 -4.50 -15.27 -8.56
C LEU A 267 -4.71 -16.68 -7.97
N SER A 268 -5.94 -17.04 -7.57
CA SER A 268 -6.24 -18.27 -6.84
C SER A 268 -5.94 -19.57 -7.59
N GLY A 269 -5.88 -19.54 -8.91
CA GLY A 269 -5.57 -20.72 -9.75
C GLY A 269 -4.27 -21.42 -9.38
N THR A 270 -3.35 -20.73 -8.68
CA THR A 270 -2.05 -21.25 -8.25
C THR A 270 -2.08 -21.74 -6.79
N LEU A 271 -2.83 -21.11 -5.89
CA LEU A 271 -2.81 -21.36 -4.43
C LEU A 271 -4.13 -21.91 -3.85
N GLY A 272 -5.22 -21.86 -4.58
CA GLY A 272 -6.42 -22.61 -4.31
C GLY A 272 -7.23 -22.39 -3.01
N PRO A 273 -7.26 -21.22 -2.33
CA PRO A 273 -8.31 -21.04 -1.36
C PRO A 273 -9.63 -20.84 -2.07
N SER A 274 -10.67 -21.50 -1.56
CA SER A 274 -12.04 -21.25 -2.02
C SER A 274 -12.46 -19.83 -1.69
N SER A 275 -13.44 -19.29 -2.40
CA SER A 275 -14.05 -17.99 -2.11
C SER A 275 -14.64 -17.86 -0.69
N ASP A 276 -14.81 -19.00 -0.01
CA ASP A 276 -15.44 -19.09 1.32
C ASP A 276 -14.43 -18.95 2.47
N VAL A 277 -13.14 -18.83 2.16
CA VAL A 277 -12.05 -18.72 3.13
C VAL A 277 -11.48 -17.32 3.09
N GLU A 278 -11.30 -16.70 4.26
CA GLU A 278 -10.75 -15.37 4.34
C GLU A 278 -9.23 -15.34 4.20
N LEU A 279 -8.75 -14.33 3.48
CA LEU A 279 -7.33 -14.13 3.21
C LEU A 279 -6.68 -13.29 4.32
N VAL A 280 -5.46 -13.67 4.67
CA VAL A 280 -4.59 -12.93 5.60
C VAL A 280 -3.27 -12.64 4.91
N VAL A 281 -2.79 -11.42 5.02
CA VAL A 281 -1.52 -11.01 4.43
C VAL A 281 -0.52 -10.69 5.54
N GLY A 282 0.57 -11.43 5.57
CA GLY A 282 1.69 -11.19 6.49
C GLY A 282 2.86 -10.55 5.77
N LEU A 283 3.40 -9.48 6.34
CA LEU A 283 4.53 -8.73 5.80
C LEU A 283 5.70 -8.70 6.79
N ASP A 284 6.90 -8.67 6.23
CA ASP A 284 8.13 -8.34 6.94
C ASP A 284 8.58 -6.94 6.51
N LEU A 285 8.23 -5.95 7.32
CA LEU A 285 8.59 -4.55 7.12
C LEU A 285 9.88 -4.15 7.89
N ALA A 286 10.57 -5.12 8.50
CA ALA A 286 11.83 -4.83 9.21
C ALA A 286 12.97 -4.42 8.27
N ALA A 287 12.91 -4.86 7.01
CA ALA A 287 13.83 -4.47 5.95
C ALA A 287 13.11 -3.50 4.99
N ASN A 288 13.51 -2.24 5.00
CA ASN A 288 12.84 -1.18 4.23
C ASN A 288 13.11 -1.24 2.72
N ASP A 289 13.98 -2.11 2.25
CA ASP A 289 14.46 -2.21 0.88
C ASP A 289 13.66 -3.18 0.00
N SER A 290 12.69 -3.88 0.56
CA SER A 290 11.97 -4.93 -0.16
C SER A 290 10.73 -4.45 -0.91
N PHE A 291 10.14 -3.37 -0.45
CA PHE A 291 8.94 -2.76 -1.03
C PHE A 291 9.29 -1.37 -1.55
N VAL A 292 9.23 -1.17 -2.85
CA VAL A 292 9.72 0.05 -3.48
C VAL A 292 8.64 0.69 -4.35
N MET A 293 8.49 2.00 -4.19
CA MET A 293 7.58 2.85 -4.97
C MET A 293 8.38 3.93 -5.69
N PRO A 294 8.84 3.70 -6.94
CA PRO A 294 9.44 4.75 -7.74
C PRO A 294 8.40 5.82 -8.09
N VAL A 295 8.73 7.06 -7.81
CA VAL A 295 7.89 8.24 -8.10
C VAL A 295 8.69 9.15 -9.02
N LYS A 296 8.28 9.22 -10.30
CA LYS A 296 8.86 10.16 -11.26
C LYS A 296 8.19 11.51 -11.24
N GLN A 297 6.88 11.51 -10.93
CA GLN A 297 6.12 12.73 -10.78
C GLN A 297 5.09 12.57 -9.67
N GLU A 298 5.15 13.50 -8.72
CA GLU A 298 4.13 13.67 -7.70
C GLU A 298 2.82 14.14 -8.30
N VAL A 299 1.72 13.99 -7.55
CA VAL A 299 0.41 14.49 -8.00
C VAL A 299 0.49 15.98 -8.29
N THR A 300 0.29 16.33 -9.55
CA THR A 300 0.24 17.70 -10.04
C THR A 300 -1.16 17.99 -10.59
N VAL A 301 -1.71 19.16 -10.31
CA VAL A 301 -3.08 19.53 -10.68
C VAL A 301 -3.06 20.65 -11.71
N PHE A 302 -3.84 20.49 -12.75
CA PHE A 302 -4.02 21.48 -13.82
C PHE A 302 -5.49 21.81 -14.01
N GLU A 303 -5.75 23.02 -14.52
CA GLU A 303 -7.06 23.43 -14.98
C GLU A 303 -7.36 22.86 -16.39
N ASP A 304 -8.63 22.56 -16.62
CA ASP A 304 -9.11 22.12 -17.93
C ASP A 304 -9.81 23.28 -18.68
N GLU A 305 -9.05 23.92 -19.56
CA GLU A 305 -9.55 25.04 -20.37
C GLU A 305 -10.65 24.63 -21.37
N ALA A 306 -10.70 23.36 -21.79
CA ALA A 306 -11.67 22.89 -22.79
C ALA A 306 -13.11 22.90 -22.26
N LEU A 307 -13.30 22.83 -20.94
CA LEU A 307 -14.61 22.81 -20.30
C LEU A 307 -15.34 24.15 -20.31
N HIS A 308 -14.65 25.24 -20.57
CA HIS A 308 -15.25 26.59 -20.60
C HIS A 308 -16.38 26.71 -21.61
N ARG A 309 -16.31 26.02 -22.76
CA ARG A 309 -17.37 25.98 -23.75
C ARG A 309 -18.67 25.34 -23.23
N HIS A 310 -18.57 24.48 -22.24
CA HIS A 310 -19.68 23.75 -21.63
C HIS A 310 -20.21 24.44 -20.35
N GLN A 311 -19.76 25.68 -20.06
CA GLN A 311 -20.04 26.38 -18.82
C GLN A 311 -19.67 25.56 -17.57
N LYS A 312 -18.59 24.81 -17.68
CA LYS A 312 -18.00 24.01 -16.62
C LYS A 312 -16.58 24.52 -16.34
N MET A 313 -16.11 24.27 -15.15
CA MET A 313 -14.73 24.39 -14.73
C MET A 313 -14.29 23.03 -14.21
N GLY A 314 -13.11 22.61 -14.56
CA GLY A 314 -12.57 21.33 -14.13
C GLY A 314 -11.11 21.40 -13.78
N PHE A 315 -10.71 20.45 -12.99
CA PHE A 315 -9.32 20.18 -12.66
C PHE A 315 -9.01 18.75 -13.01
N TYR A 316 -7.82 18.52 -13.54
CA TYR A 316 -7.29 17.19 -13.71
C TYR A 316 -5.93 17.09 -13.03
N GLY A 317 -5.70 15.96 -12.39
CA GLY A 317 -4.43 15.65 -11.77
C GLY A 317 -3.80 14.45 -12.43
N PHE A 318 -2.48 14.39 -12.42
CA PHE A 318 -1.75 13.20 -12.79
C PHE A 318 -0.51 13.02 -11.92
N ALA A 319 -0.12 11.76 -11.75
CA ALA A 319 1.10 11.33 -11.10
C ALA A 319 1.75 10.24 -11.93
N GLU A 320 3.06 10.11 -11.89
CA GLU A 320 3.79 9.00 -12.51
C GLU A 320 4.50 8.21 -11.43
N ILE A 321 3.97 7.03 -11.16
CA ILE A 321 4.38 6.15 -10.06
C ILE A 321 4.48 4.70 -10.53
N GLY A 322 5.14 3.87 -9.74
CA GLY A 322 5.13 2.43 -9.88
C GLY A 322 5.16 1.75 -8.52
N PHE A 323 4.82 0.48 -8.47
CA PHE A 323 4.94 -0.35 -7.28
C PHE A 323 5.73 -1.61 -7.61
N GLY A 324 6.64 -2.00 -6.72
CA GLY A 324 7.43 -3.21 -6.89
C GLY A 324 7.79 -3.86 -5.58
N VAL A 325 7.77 -5.18 -5.56
CA VAL A 325 8.28 -6.00 -4.46
C VAL A 325 9.58 -6.64 -4.94
N LEU A 326 10.71 -6.22 -4.38
CA LEU A 326 12.04 -6.74 -4.76
C LEU A 326 12.31 -8.11 -4.15
N ASP A 327 11.83 -8.35 -2.93
CA ASP A 327 11.98 -9.64 -2.24
C ASP A 327 10.61 -10.22 -1.88
N SER A 328 10.10 -11.11 -2.72
CA SER A 328 8.81 -11.80 -2.49
C SER A 328 8.82 -12.68 -1.23
N ARG A 329 9.99 -13.04 -0.67
CA ARG A 329 10.12 -13.78 0.58
C ARG A 329 9.60 -13.02 1.79
N ARG A 330 9.45 -11.70 1.67
CA ARG A 330 8.91 -10.81 2.71
C ARG A 330 7.38 -10.74 2.73
N VAL A 331 6.74 -11.39 1.77
CA VAL A 331 5.28 -11.50 1.69
C VAL A 331 4.86 -12.94 1.95
N LEU A 332 3.88 -13.13 2.80
CA LEU A 332 3.32 -14.44 3.11
C LEU A 332 1.80 -14.36 3.14
N LEU A 333 1.16 -15.20 2.35
CA LEU A 333 -0.29 -15.34 2.34
C LEU A 333 -0.74 -16.43 3.29
N GLY A 334 -1.83 -16.21 3.98
CA GLY A 334 -2.52 -17.19 4.81
C GLY A 334 -4.02 -17.15 4.54
N SER A 335 -4.72 -18.19 5.01
CA SER A 335 -6.18 -18.27 4.93
C SER A 335 -6.74 -18.89 6.22
N PHE A 336 -7.97 -18.53 6.59
CA PHE A 336 -8.67 -19.08 7.75
C PHE A 336 -10.16 -19.21 7.51
#